data_0fcf3e6378f33cbd0e302daa4be4fb6a
#
_entry.id   0fcf3e6378f33cbd0e302daa4be4fb6a
#
_cell.length_a   1.000
_cell.length_b   1.000
_cell.length_c   1.000
_cell.angle_alpha   90.00
_cell.angle_beta   90.00
_cell.angle_gamma   90.00
#
_symmetry.space_group_name_H-M   'P 1'
#
loop_
_entity.id
_entity.type
_entity.pdbx_description
1 polymer ?
#
loop_
_entity_poly.entity_id
_entity_poly.type
_entity_poly.pdbx_seq_one_letter_code
_entity_poly.pdbx_strand_id
1 'polypeptide(L)'
;MTQTERDIITRCQQGDKNAFRWVVQTHQRMLFSLALKMLCDEEEAKDMVQETLIRVWQSIRTYNPEKPFTTWIYTIASRLCLDRLKRMSRIVAMPDDEMVVRRFATESDSQRVLGNQEWVSIVRTMAEGLSDKQRLVFTLCQLEGLSSEEAQEITGLDARQVKSNLYVARQTIRKRLTALGYE
;
A
#
# COMPACT_ATOMS: atom_id res chain seq x y z
N MET A 1 -15.64 -12.76 -6.88
CA MET A 1 -14.67 -13.68 -7.51
C MET A 1 -15.38 -14.51 -8.54
N THR A 2 -14.94 -14.50 -9.80
CA THR A 2 -15.50 -15.31 -10.90
C THR A 2 -15.09 -16.78 -10.77
N GLN A 3 -15.81 -17.69 -11.46
CA GLN A 3 -15.42 -19.11 -11.48
C GLN A 3 -14.00 -19.30 -12.04
N THR A 4 -13.67 -18.55 -13.09
CA THR A 4 -12.32 -18.56 -13.69
C THR A 4 -11.22 -18.17 -12.70
N GLU A 5 -11.44 -17.15 -11.86
CA GLU A 5 -10.49 -16.76 -10.81
C GLU A 5 -10.29 -17.85 -9.77
N ARG A 6 -11.38 -18.52 -9.35
CA ARG A 6 -11.30 -19.65 -8.42
C ARG A 6 -10.45 -20.79 -8.96
N ASP A 7 -10.66 -21.14 -10.24
CA ASP A 7 -9.92 -22.21 -10.90
C ASP A 7 -8.42 -21.86 -11.00
N ILE A 8 -8.09 -20.60 -11.33
CA ILE A 8 -6.70 -20.12 -11.38
C ILE A 8 -6.05 -20.20 -10.00
N ILE A 9 -6.75 -19.74 -8.95
CA ILE A 9 -6.21 -19.76 -7.58
C ILE A 9 -6.01 -21.20 -7.11
N THR A 10 -6.94 -22.10 -7.41
CA THR A 10 -6.81 -23.54 -7.10
C THR A 10 -5.58 -24.15 -7.77
N ARG A 11 -5.32 -23.81 -9.03
CA ARG A 11 -4.10 -24.23 -9.73
C ARG A 11 -2.83 -23.66 -9.09
N CYS A 12 -2.88 -22.38 -8.64
CA CYS A 12 -1.77 -21.79 -7.90
C CYS A 12 -1.50 -22.53 -6.58
N GLN A 13 -2.55 -22.94 -5.86
CA GLN A 13 -2.42 -23.74 -4.62
C GLN A 13 -1.79 -25.11 -4.88
N GLN A 14 -1.96 -25.66 -6.10
CA GLN A 14 -1.32 -26.88 -6.55
C GLN A 14 0.13 -26.68 -7.05
N GLY A 15 0.61 -25.42 -7.06
CA GLY A 15 1.98 -25.07 -7.45
C GLY A 15 2.17 -24.72 -8.92
N ASP A 16 1.09 -24.46 -9.66
CA ASP A 16 1.16 -24.05 -11.07
C ASP A 16 1.66 -22.60 -11.20
N LYS A 17 2.94 -22.46 -11.59
CA LYS A 17 3.58 -21.16 -11.81
C LYS A 17 2.98 -20.36 -12.97
N ASN A 18 2.43 -21.03 -13.98
CA ASN A 18 1.80 -20.35 -15.12
C ASN A 18 0.46 -19.73 -14.71
N ALA A 19 -0.31 -20.41 -13.84
CA ALA A 19 -1.51 -19.82 -13.25
C ALA A 19 -1.15 -18.60 -12.39
N PHE A 20 -0.03 -18.63 -11.65
CA PHE A 20 0.40 -17.50 -10.84
C PHE A 20 0.80 -16.26 -11.65
N ARG A 21 1.26 -16.44 -12.90
CA ARG A 21 1.51 -15.30 -13.80
C ARG A 21 0.27 -14.42 -13.99
N TRP A 22 -0.91 -15.05 -14.06
CA TRP A 22 -2.17 -14.31 -14.13
C TRP A 22 -2.41 -13.48 -12.85
N VAL A 23 -2.14 -14.04 -11.66
CA VAL A 23 -2.23 -13.32 -10.39
C VAL A 23 -1.34 -12.08 -10.40
N VAL A 24 -0.09 -12.23 -10.85
CA VAL A 24 0.86 -11.10 -10.98
C VAL A 24 0.28 -10.03 -11.90
N GLN A 25 -0.11 -10.40 -13.12
CA GLN A 25 -0.61 -9.44 -14.13
C GLN A 25 -1.86 -8.71 -13.66
N THR A 26 -2.75 -9.40 -12.95
CA THR A 26 -4.03 -8.84 -12.48
C THR A 26 -3.83 -7.89 -11.30
N HIS A 27 -2.94 -8.21 -10.37
CA HIS A 27 -2.86 -7.50 -9.09
C HIS A 27 -1.68 -6.55 -8.95
N GLN A 28 -0.64 -6.62 -9.81
CA GLN A 28 0.56 -5.78 -9.67
C GLN A 28 0.27 -4.27 -9.66
N ARG A 29 -0.68 -3.79 -10.46
CA ARG A 29 -1.04 -2.36 -10.52
C ARG A 29 -1.68 -1.88 -9.23
N MET A 30 -2.60 -2.67 -8.68
CA MET A 30 -3.27 -2.42 -7.41
C MET A 30 -2.25 -2.39 -6.26
N LEU A 31 -1.34 -3.37 -6.22
CA LEU A 31 -0.29 -3.45 -5.21
C LEU A 31 0.67 -2.25 -5.30
N PHE A 32 1.05 -1.86 -6.52
CA PHE A 32 1.89 -0.69 -6.74
C PHE A 32 1.20 0.60 -6.28
N SER A 33 -0.09 0.77 -6.60
CA SER A 33 -0.91 1.90 -6.16
C SER A 33 -0.93 2.03 -4.63
N LEU A 34 -1.23 0.93 -3.93
CA LEU A 34 -1.22 0.88 -2.47
C LEU A 34 0.17 1.23 -1.91
N ALA A 35 1.21 0.56 -2.39
CA ALA A 35 2.56 0.74 -1.89
C ALA A 35 3.08 2.16 -2.11
N LEU A 36 2.85 2.74 -3.29
CA LEU A 36 3.23 4.11 -3.61
C LEU A 36 2.54 5.14 -2.69
N LYS A 37 1.24 4.97 -2.44
CA LYS A 37 0.48 5.83 -1.51
C LYS A 37 0.92 5.66 -0.06
N MET A 38 1.35 4.47 0.31
CA MET A 38 1.84 4.19 1.66
C MET A 38 3.28 4.67 1.88
N LEU A 39 4.17 4.52 0.92
CA LEU A 39 5.61 4.76 1.10
C LEU A 39 6.07 6.11 0.53
N CYS A 40 5.33 6.67 -0.44
CA CYS A 40 5.67 7.90 -1.17
C CYS A 40 7.07 7.84 -1.80
N ASP A 41 7.46 6.65 -2.24
CA ASP A 41 8.70 6.36 -2.92
C ASP A 41 8.46 5.26 -3.96
N GLU A 42 8.85 5.51 -5.21
CA GLU A 42 8.54 4.63 -6.32
C GLU A 42 9.37 3.34 -6.29
N GLU A 43 10.64 3.43 -5.92
CA GLU A 43 11.52 2.26 -5.82
C GLU A 43 11.09 1.37 -4.66
N GLU A 44 10.82 1.95 -3.51
CA GLU A 44 10.26 1.23 -2.38
C GLU A 44 8.92 0.58 -2.72
N ALA A 45 8.08 1.25 -3.51
CA ALA A 45 6.81 0.68 -3.96
C ALA A 45 7.01 -0.52 -4.90
N LYS A 46 7.97 -0.47 -5.83
CA LYS A 46 8.33 -1.59 -6.70
C LYS A 46 8.83 -2.79 -5.88
N ASP A 47 9.70 -2.55 -4.92
CA ASP A 47 10.21 -3.59 -4.02
C ASP A 47 9.07 -4.22 -3.20
N MET A 48 8.13 -3.42 -2.70
CA MET A 48 6.97 -3.92 -1.97
C MET A 48 6.04 -4.75 -2.83
N VAL A 49 5.86 -4.43 -4.11
CA VAL A 49 5.10 -5.27 -5.04
C VAL A 49 5.75 -6.64 -5.17
N GLN A 50 7.07 -6.69 -5.39
CA GLN A 50 7.81 -7.95 -5.53
C GLN A 50 7.72 -8.78 -4.24
N GLU A 51 8.02 -8.19 -3.09
CA GLU A 51 7.95 -8.86 -1.79
C GLU A 51 6.53 -9.38 -1.50
N THR A 52 5.50 -8.58 -1.80
CA THR A 52 4.10 -8.99 -1.64
C THR A 52 3.78 -10.20 -2.51
N LEU A 53 4.15 -10.20 -3.78
CA LEU A 53 3.88 -11.31 -4.69
C LEU A 53 4.63 -12.58 -4.29
N ILE A 54 5.86 -12.45 -3.79
CA ILE A 54 6.62 -13.57 -3.22
C ILE A 54 5.86 -14.15 -2.00
N ARG A 55 5.40 -13.30 -1.08
CA ARG A 55 4.63 -13.73 0.11
C ARG A 55 3.30 -14.37 -0.27
N VAL A 56 2.60 -13.81 -1.26
CA VAL A 56 1.37 -14.40 -1.82
C VAL A 56 1.67 -15.81 -2.35
N TRP A 57 2.71 -15.99 -3.16
CA TRP A 57 3.08 -17.31 -3.67
C TRP A 57 3.42 -18.32 -2.57
N GLN A 58 4.20 -17.90 -1.58
CA GLN A 58 4.61 -18.75 -0.46
C GLN A 58 3.43 -19.19 0.42
N SER A 59 2.42 -18.31 0.58
CA SER A 59 1.28 -18.53 1.47
C SER A 59 -0.02 -18.91 0.76
N ILE A 60 -0.05 -18.99 -0.58
CA ILE A 60 -1.28 -19.21 -1.35
C ILE A 60 -1.99 -20.52 -0.98
N ARG A 61 -1.24 -21.53 -0.53
CA ARG A 61 -1.81 -22.81 -0.06
C ARG A 61 -2.67 -22.65 1.20
N THR A 62 -2.47 -21.60 1.97
CA THR A 62 -3.23 -21.31 3.20
C THR A 62 -4.40 -20.37 2.96
N TYR A 63 -4.56 -19.86 1.73
CA TYR A 63 -5.66 -19.00 1.38
C TYR A 63 -7.00 -19.74 1.44
N ASN A 64 -7.97 -19.12 2.15
CA ASN A 64 -9.34 -19.63 2.20
C ASN A 64 -10.17 -19.07 1.04
N PRO A 65 -10.67 -19.88 0.09
CA PRO A 65 -11.45 -19.43 -1.06
C PRO A 65 -12.82 -18.79 -0.73
N GLU A 66 -13.30 -18.93 0.49
CA GLU A 66 -14.53 -18.27 0.96
C GLU A 66 -14.36 -16.77 1.15
N LYS A 67 -13.12 -16.30 1.30
CA LYS A 67 -12.80 -14.88 1.42
C LYS A 67 -12.43 -14.28 0.07
N PRO A 68 -12.66 -12.96 -0.15
CA PRO A 68 -12.20 -12.30 -1.37
C PRO A 68 -10.67 -12.35 -1.49
N PHE A 69 -10.16 -12.84 -2.62
CA PHE A 69 -8.72 -12.98 -2.84
C PHE A 69 -8.00 -11.63 -2.81
N THR A 70 -8.64 -10.60 -3.34
CA THR A 70 -8.13 -9.23 -3.33
C THR A 70 -7.92 -8.72 -1.90
N THR A 71 -8.89 -8.93 -1.00
CA THR A 71 -8.80 -8.53 0.42
C THR A 71 -7.64 -9.25 1.11
N TRP A 72 -7.45 -10.54 0.80
CA TRP A 72 -6.34 -11.31 1.35
C TRP A 72 -4.97 -10.79 0.87
N ILE A 73 -4.84 -10.47 -0.42
CA ILE A 73 -3.62 -9.84 -0.97
C ILE A 73 -3.37 -8.47 -0.34
N TYR A 74 -4.41 -7.63 -0.21
CA TYR A 74 -4.30 -6.33 0.47
C TYR A 74 -3.81 -6.48 1.92
N THR A 75 -4.26 -7.52 2.63
CA THR A 75 -3.79 -7.78 4.01
C THR A 75 -2.29 -8.04 4.05
N ILE A 76 -1.75 -8.83 3.11
CA ILE A 76 -0.32 -9.11 3.02
C ILE A 76 0.45 -7.82 2.68
N ALA A 77 0.03 -7.11 1.65
CA ALA A 77 0.67 -5.87 1.19
C ALA A 77 0.67 -4.78 2.28
N SER A 78 -0.47 -4.59 2.95
CA SER A 78 -0.60 -3.59 4.02
C SER A 78 0.35 -3.84 5.18
N ARG A 79 0.52 -5.10 5.59
CA ARG A 79 1.47 -5.47 6.66
C ARG A 79 2.91 -5.18 6.25
N LEU A 80 3.29 -5.55 5.04
CA LEU A 80 4.63 -5.27 4.51
C LEU A 80 4.91 -3.76 4.42
N CYS A 81 3.96 -2.97 3.93
CA CYS A 81 4.09 -1.52 3.89
C CYS A 81 4.23 -0.90 5.29
N LEU A 82 3.43 -1.35 6.27
CA LEU A 82 3.55 -0.88 7.66
C LEU A 82 4.93 -1.24 8.28
N ASP A 83 5.43 -2.44 8.02
CA ASP A 83 6.74 -2.85 8.50
C ASP A 83 7.86 -2.06 7.82
N ARG A 84 7.71 -1.73 6.54
CA ARG A 84 8.65 -0.87 5.82
C ARG A 84 8.66 0.56 6.37
N LEU A 85 7.49 1.17 6.62
CA LEU A 85 7.38 2.50 7.25
C LEU A 85 8.09 2.55 8.61
N LYS A 86 7.88 1.54 9.46
CA LYS A 86 8.57 1.45 10.75
C LYS A 86 10.10 1.36 10.62
N ARG A 87 10.61 0.66 9.60
CA ARG A 87 12.05 0.60 9.33
C ARG A 87 12.58 1.93 8.85
N MET A 88 11.89 2.58 7.91
CA MET A 88 12.27 3.90 7.40
C MET A 88 12.33 4.95 8.52
N SER A 89 11.34 4.98 9.42
CA SER A 89 11.30 5.91 10.55
C SER A 89 12.44 5.71 11.55
N ARG A 90 12.89 4.46 11.76
CA ARG A 90 14.03 4.17 12.63
C ARG A 90 15.35 4.62 12.03
N ILE A 91 15.54 4.48 10.71
CA ILE A 91 16.76 4.93 10.01
C ILE A 91 16.89 6.45 10.11
N VAL A 92 15.79 7.20 9.97
CA VAL A 92 15.79 8.67 10.10
C VAL A 92 16.06 9.13 11.54
N ALA A 93 15.75 8.31 12.53
CA ALA A 93 15.96 8.63 13.96
C ALA A 93 17.38 8.33 14.46
N MET A 94 18.26 7.71 13.67
CA MET A 94 19.66 7.47 14.03
C MET A 94 20.53 8.68 13.58
N PRO A 95 21.20 9.39 14.51
CA PRO A 95 21.98 10.58 14.18
C PRO A 95 23.41 10.22 13.77
N ASP A 96 23.64 9.56 12.68
CA ASP A 96 24.93 9.46 12.01
C ASP A 96 24.80 8.58 10.75
N ASP A 97 24.43 9.23 9.64
CA ASP A 97 24.95 8.85 8.33
C ASP A 97 24.51 9.89 7.27
N GLU A 98 25.47 10.62 6.74
CA GLU A 98 25.32 11.49 5.55
C GLU A 98 24.71 10.75 4.32
N MET A 99 24.55 9.44 4.43
CA MET A 99 24.04 8.57 3.38
C MET A 99 22.51 8.59 3.24
N VAL A 100 21.78 9.00 4.27
CA VAL A 100 20.29 8.98 4.26
C VAL A 100 19.70 10.13 3.45
N VAL A 101 20.37 11.27 3.41
CA VAL A 101 19.93 12.47 2.68
C VAL A 101 20.01 12.30 1.15
N ARG A 102 20.91 11.46 0.66
CA ARG A 102 21.13 11.22 -0.78
C ARG A 102 20.11 10.34 -1.47
N ARG A 103 19.36 9.51 -0.74
CA ARG A 103 18.32 8.64 -1.34
C ARG A 103 17.04 9.40 -1.79
N PHE A 104 16.87 10.63 -1.35
CA PHE A 104 15.71 11.45 -1.72
C PHE A 104 15.94 12.36 -2.93
N ALA A 105 17.12 12.31 -3.56
CA ALA A 105 17.53 13.19 -4.64
C ALA A 105 18.05 12.47 -5.88
N THR A 106 17.51 11.29 -6.23
CA THR A 106 17.87 10.67 -7.50
C THR A 106 16.91 11.15 -8.57
N GLU A 107 17.39 12.11 -9.36
CA GLU A 107 16.81 12.48 -10.64
C GLU A 107 16.78 11.24 -11.55
N SER A 108 15.62 10.82 -12.02
CA SER A 108 15.51 9.91 -13.15
C SER A 108 14.42 10.36 -14.13
N ASP A 109 14.87 10.55 -15.23
CA ASP A 109 14.52 10.71 -16.63
C ASP A 109 13.03 10.64 -17.06
N SER A 110 12.67 11.66 -17.90
CA SER A 110 11.58 11.71 -18.88
C SER A 110 10.14 12.05 -18.42
N GLN A 111 9.49 12.80 -19.25
CA GLN A 111 8.16 13.45 -19.19
C GLN A 111 6.97 12.67 -18.58
N ARG A 112 7.04 11.35 -18.48
CA ARG A 112 6.10 10.53 -17.72
C ARG A 112 6.36 10.59 -16.21
N VAL A 113 7.58 10.89 -15.82
CA VAL A 113 8.08 10.96 -14.43
C VAL A 113 7.59 12.25 -13.76
N LEU A 114 7.45 13.36 -14.48
CA LEU A 114 7.02 14.65 -13.91
C LEU A 114 5.61 14.57 -13.30
N GLY A 115 4.66 13.96 -13.98
CA GLY A 115 3.30 13.78 -13.44
C GLY A 115 3.26 12.83 -12.22
N ASN A 116 4.10 11.82 -12.19
CA ASN A 116 4.21 10.89 -11.07
C ASN A 116 4.91 11.53 -9.86
N GLN A 117 5.95 12.32 -10.06
CA GLN A 117 6.69 12.99 -8.98
C GLN A 117 5.85 14.06 -8.30
N GLU A 118 5.08 14.84 -9.06
CA GLU A 118 4.16 15.83 -8.51
C GLU A 118 3.08 15.13 -7.67
N TRP A 119 2.48 14.06 -8.18
CA TRP A 119 1.48 13.29 -7.45
C TRP A 119 2.05 12.64 -6.18
N VAL A 120 3.24 12.07 -6.24
CA VAL A 120 3.94 11.49 -5.07
C VAL A 120 4.24 12.58 -4.03
N SER A 121 4.63 13.79 -4.45
CA SER A 121 4.87 14.89 -3.51
C SER A 121 3.59 15.34 -2.80
N ILE A 122 2.46 15.39 -3.52
CA ILE A 122 1.15 15.70 -2.95
C ILE A 122 0.76 14.62 -1.91
N VAL A 123 0.87 13.35 -2.28
CA VAL A 123 0.55 12.24 -1.36
C VAL A 123 1.46 12.25 -0.13
N ARG A 124 2.75 12.55 -0.30
CA ARG A 124 3.71 12.71 0.79
C ARG A 124 3.26 13.82 1.75
N THR A 125 2.93 14.99 1.22
CA THR A 125 2.42 16.12 2.00
C THR A 125 1.14 15.77 2.76
N MET A 126 0.21 15.05 2.11
CA MET A 126 -1.01 14.56 2.77
C MET A 126 -0.72 13.53 3.87
N ALA A 127 0.29 12.69 3.68
CA ALA A 127 0.66 11.64 4.63
C ALA A 127 1.44 12.13 5.85
N GLU A 128 2.10 13.29 5.73
CA GLU A 128 2.80 13.89 6.85
C GLU A 128 1.84 14.22 8.01
N GLY A 129 2.25 13.87 9.24
CA GLY A 129 1.43 14.06 10.45
C GLY A 129 0.34 13.01 10.66
N LEU A 130 0.20 12.03 9.77
CA LEU A 130 -0.62 10.85 9.99
C LEU A 130 0.19 9.75 10.68
N SER A 131 -0.41 9.07 11.66
CA SER A 131 0.16 7.80 12.13
C SER A 131 0.06 6.74 11.03
N ASP A 132 0.89 5.69 11.11
CA ASP A 132 0.88 4.58 10.16
C ASP A 132 -0.53 3.97 9.97
N LYS A 133 -1.29 3.83 11.08
CA LYS A 133 -2.67 3.33 11.05
C LYS A 133 -3.63 4.29 10.36
N GLN A 134 -3.53 5.59 10.65
CA GLN A 134 -4.35 6.61 10.01
C GLN A 134 -4.07 6.68 8.52
N ARG A 135 -2.80 6.62 8.13
CA ARG A 135 -2.36 6.59 6.74
C ARG A 135 -2.91 5.38 6.02
N LEU A 136 -2.79 4.17 6.60
CA LEU A 136 -3.31 2.95 6.00
C LEU A 136 -4.83 3.01 5.82
N VAL A 137 -5.59 3.33 6.87
CA VAL A 137 -7.06 3.41 6.80
C VAL A 137 -7.50 4.46 5.77
N PHE A 138 -6.86 5.62 5.72
CA PHE A 138 -7.15 6.66 4.74
C PHE A 138 -6.85 6.17 3.31
N THR A 139 -5.70 5.53 3.10
CA THR A 139 -5.32 4.99 1.79
C THR A 139 -6.34 3.95 1.32
N LEU A 140 -6.69 2.98 2.15
CA LEU A 140 -7.65 1.93 1.79
C LEU A 140 -9.04 2.50 1.48
N CYS A 141 -9.59 3.33 2.36
CA CYS A 141 -10.97 3.79 2.23
C CYS A 141 -11.15 4.95 1.25
N GLN A 142 -10.19 5.89 1.17
CA GLN A 142 -10.36 7.12 0.37
C GLN A 142 -9.62 7.06 -0.97
N LEU A 143 -8.47 6.42 -1.03
CA LEU A 143 -7.63 6.42 -2.22
C LEU A 143 -7.75 5.12 -3.03
N GLU A 144 -8.07 3.99 -2.39
CA GLU A 144 -8.34 2.70 -3.06
C GLU A 144 -9.84 2.41 -3.17
N GLY A 145 -10.71 3.19 -2.50
CA GLY A 145 -12.16 3.06 -2.60
C GLY A 145 -12.76 1.83 -1.91
N LEU A 146 -12.03 1.23 -0.96
CA LEU A 146 -12.51 0.08 -0.22
C LEU A 146 -13.56 0.48 0.83
N SER A 147 -14.50 -0.43 1.09
CA SER A 147 -15.51 -0.25 2.13
C SER A 147 -14.90 -0.29 3.54
N SER A 148 -15.66 0.18 4.52
CA SER A 148 -15.25 0.10 5.93
C SER A 148 -15.05 -1.35 6.39
N GLU A 149 -15.88 -2.25 5.91
CA GLU A 149 -15.85 -3.69 6.22
C GLU A 149 -14.59 -4.33 5.64
N GLU A 150 -14.25 -4.04 4.39
CA GLU A 150 -13.00 -4.50 3.77
C GLU A 150 -11.78 -3.94 4.50
N ALA A 151 -11.80 -2.66 4.87
CA ALA A 151 -10.72 -2.06 5.65
C ALA A 151 -10.56 -2.70 7.03
N GLN A 152 -11.67 -3.09 7.71
CA GLN A 152 -11.62 -3.85 8.96
C GLN A 152 -10.95 -5.22 8.75
N GLU A 153 -11.34 -5.94 7.70
CA GLU A 153 -10.79 -7.26 7.40
C GLU A 153 -9.29 -7.18 7.07
N ILE A 154 -8.87 -6.18 6.29
CA ILE A 154 -7.47 -5.97 5.89
C ILE A 154 -6.60 -5.57 7.09
N THR A 155 -7.09 -4.63 7.91
CA THR A 155 -6.29 -4.02 8.99
C THR A 155 -6.38 -4.77 10.30
N GLY A 156 -7.43 -5.56 10.50
CA GLY A 156 -7.77 -6.18 11.80
C GLY A 156 -8.30 -5.19 12.84
N LEU A 157 -8.61 -3.94 12.43
CA LEU A 157 -9.22 -2.93 13.29
C LEU A 157 -10.73 -3.14 13.33
N ASP A 158 -11.36 -2.82 14.45
CA ASP A 158 -12.81 -2.80 14.55
C ASP A 158 -13.43 -1.57 13.83
N ALA A 159 -14.75 -1.59 13.61
CA ALA A 159 -15.49 -0.54 12.92
C ALA A 159 -15.30 0.85 13.55
N ARG A 160 -15.24 0.93 14.88
CA ARG A 160 -15.03 2.18 15.62
C ARG A 160 -13.62 2.71 15.39
N GLN A 161 -12.62 1.84 15.40
CA GLN A 161 -11.22 2.18 15.15
C GLN A 161 -11.02 2.64 13.71
N VAL A 162 -11.60 1.95 12.71
CA VAL A 162 -11.55 2.38 11.30
C VAL A 162 -12.17 3.77 11.15
N LYS A 163 -13.39 3.99 11.67
CA LYS A 163 -14.08 5.28 11.63
C LYS A 163 -13.28 6.40 12.29
N SER A 164 -12.72 6.14 13.47
CA SER A 164 -11.92 7.12 14.22
C SER A 164 -10.63 7.49 13.49
N ASN A 165 -9.87 6.50 13.00
CA ASN A 165 -8.64 6.74 12.24
C ASN A 165 -8.92 7.53 10.95
N LEU A 166 -9.99 7.17 10.24
CA LEU A 166 -10.40 7.85 9.02
C LEU A 166 -10.81 9.31 9.28
N TYR A 167 -11.55 9.55 10.36
CA TYR A 167 -11.96 10.91 10.76
C TYR A 167 -10.73 11.78 11.07
N VAL A 168 -9.82 11.29 11.90
CA VAL A 168 -8.59 12.04 12.28
C VAL A 168 -7.74 12.29 11.04
N ALA A 169 -7.56 11.30 10.16
CA ALA A 169 -6.80 11.45 8.93
C ALA A 169 -7.38 12.55 8.04
N ARG A 170 -8.70 12.56 7.82
CA ARG A 170 -9.38 13.60 7.03
C ARG A 170 -9.20 15.00 7.62
N GLN A 171 -9.29 15.14 8.96
CA GLN A 171 -9.10 16.43 9.62
C GLN A 171 -7.66 16.93 9.47
N THR A 172 -6.67 16.05 9.65
CA THR A 172 -5.25 16.38 9.50
C THR A 172 -4.94 16.81 8.08
N ILE A 173 -5.41 16.06 7.09
CA ILE A 173 -5.20 16.37 5.67
C ILE A 173 -5.88 17.69 5.29
N ARG A 174 -7.14 17.90 5.72
CA ARG A 174 -7.86 19.16 5.46
C ARG A 174 -7.09 20.37 5.99
N LYS A 175 -6.64 20.32 7.25
CA LYS A 175 -5.84 21.40 7.85
C LYS A 175 -4.57 21.72 7.05
N ARG A 176 -3.90 20.69 6.54
CA ARG A 176 -2.70 20.86 5.72
C ARG A 176 -2.99 21.46 4.36
N LEU A 177 -4.03 20.97 3.68
CA LEU A 177 -4.43 21.51 2.38
C LEU A 177 -4.81 22.99 2.50
N THR A 178 -5.60 23.36 3.51
CA THR A 178 -5.93 24.78 3.78
C THR A 178 -4.67 25.61 4.06
N ALA A 179 -3.71 25.10 4.83
CA ALA A 179 -2.43 25.80 5.08
C ALA A 179 -1.58 25.99 3.83
N LEU A 180 -1.77 25.17 2.79
CA LEU A 180 -1.11 25.27 1.49
C LEU A 180 -1.92 26.10 0.46
N GLY A 181 -3.07 26.68 0.87
CA GLY A 181 -3.92 27.48 0.01
C GLY A 181 -4.91 26.72 -0.86
N TYR A 182 -5.10 25.42 -0.61
CA TYR A 182 -6.17 24.64 -1.23
C TYR A 182 -7.44 24.73 -0.35
N GLU A 183 -8.53 25.27 -0.90
CA GLU A 183 -9.84 25.32 -0.26
C GLU A 183 -10.66 24.02 -0.48
#